data_291ef7b3f177446dfecf3f4ed4b76f5e
#
_entry.id   291ef7b3f177446dfecf3f4ed4b76f5e
#
_cell.length_a   1.000
_cell.length_b   1.000
_cell.length_c   1.000
_cell.angle_alpha   90.00
_cell.angle_beta   90.00
_cell.angle_gamma   90.00
#
_symmetry.space_group_name_H-M   'P 1'
#
loop_
_entity.id
_entity.type
_entity.pdbx_description
1 polymer ?
#
loop_
_entity_poly.entity_id
_entity_poly.type
_entity_poly.pdbx_seq_one_letter_code
_entity_poly.pdbx_strand_id
1 'polypeptide(L)'
;MGSINCERVLVFLNARGEGYAREIATFYSSSLAPIQKQLDKLEAGGILASRTAGRTRLYTFNPRYPLLTELSALLEKTISFYDEELQQRLLLNRRRPRRRGKPL
;
A
#
# COMPACT_ATOMS: atom_id res chain seq x y z
N MET A 1 13.44 6.14 1.62
CA MET A 1 12.99 4.86 2.16
C MET A 1 14.16 3.94 2.30
N GLY A 2 14.23 3.22 3.39
CA GLY A 2 15.43 2.49 3.70
C GLY A 2 15.58 1.12 3.09
N SER A 3 14.51 0.57 2.52
CA SER A 3 14.58 -0.77 1.98
C SER A 3 13.58 -0.94 0.87
N ILE A 4 13.82 -1.95 0.04
CA ILE A 4 12.91 -2.25 -1.06
C ILE A 4 11.54 -2.69 -0.53
N ASN A 5 11.52 -3.37 0.60
CA ASN A 5 10.23 -3.81 1.15
C ASN A 5 9.42 -2.63 1.70
N CYS A 6 10.09 -1.62 2.22
CA CYS A 6 9.41 -0.40 2.65
C CYS A 6 8.73 0.27 1.44
N GLU A 7 9.47 0.41 0.37
CA GLU A 7 8.92 1.00 -0.84
C GLU A 7 7.75 0.18 -1.38
N ARG A 8 7.90 -1.14 -1.40
CA ARG A 8 6.86 -2.03 -1.90
C ARG A 8 5.55 -1.87 -1.13
N VAL A 9 5.65 -1.83 0.19
CA VAL A 9 4.48 -1.69 1.05
C VAL A 9 3.79 -0.36 0.78
N LEU A 10 4.57 0.72 0.76
CA LEU A 10 3.99 2.05 0.59
C LEU A 10 3.36 2.23 -0.79
N VAL A 11 4.05 1.75 -1.82
CA VAL A 11 3.53 1.86 -3.19
C VAL A 11 2.26 1.04 -3.35
N PHE A 12 2.25 -0.17 -2.81
CA PHE A 12 1.07 -1.02 -2.91
C PHE A 12 -0.14 -0.35 -2.24
N LEU A 13 0.05 0.15 -1.03
CA LEU A 13 -1.05 0.77 -0.30
C LEU A 13 -1.50 2.07 -0.96
N ASN A 14 -0.57 2.83 -1.52
CA ASN A 14 -0.96 4.04 -2.24
C ASN A 14 -1.79 3.71 -3.47
N ALA A 15 -1.41 2.68 -4.19
CA ALA A 15 -2.12 2.29 -5.41
C ALA A 15 -3.48 1.66 -5.12
N ARG A 16 -3.54 0.82 -4.09
CA ARG A 16 -4.74 0.03 -3.81
C ARG A 16 -5.65 0.61 -2.74
N GLY A 17 -5.14 1.51 -1.91
CA GLY A 17 -5.88 2.13 -0.83
C GLY A 17 -5.77 1.39 0.49
N GLU A 18 -5.75 0.08 0.46
CA GLU A 18 -5.61 -0.73 1.68
C GLU A 18 -5.10 -2.12 1.31
N GLY A 19 -4.62 -2.87 2.28
CA GLY A 19 -4.17 -4.23 2.03
C GLY A 19 -3.73 -4.94 3.28
N TYR A 20 -3.60 -6.27 3.20
CA TYR A 20 -3.04 -7.06 4.28
C TYR A 20 -1.65 -7.54 3.93
N ALA A 21 -0.91 -7.95 4.98
CA ALA A 21 0.47 -8.36 4.82
C ALA A 21 0.63 -9.49 3.80
N ARG A 22 -0.22 -10.51 3.89
CA ARG A 22 -0.12 -11.66 2.99
C ARG A 22 -0.41 -11.28 1.55
N GLU A 23 -1.36 -10.38 1.35
CA GLU A 23 -1.70 -9.90 0.01
C GLU A 23 -0.51 -9.19 -0.65
N ILE A 24 0.15 -8.33 0.12
CA ILE A 24 1.31 -7.59 -0.38
C ILE A 24 2.46 -8.54 -0.67
N ALA A 25 2.72 -9.48 0.24
CA ALA A 25 3.78 -10.44 0.04
C ALA A 25 3.54 -11.28 -1.23
N THR A 26 2.30 -11.71 -1.43
CA THR A 26 1.95 -12.49 -2.62
C THR A 26 2.13 -11.67 -3.89
N PHE A 27 1.71 -10.41 -3.87
CA PHE A 27 1.84 -9.55 -5.04
C PHE A 27 3.29 -9.44 -5.50
N TYR A 28 4.22 -9.32 -4.55
CA TYR A 28 5.63 -9.14 -4.88
C TYR A 28 6.42 -10.46 -4.87
N SER A 29 5.76 -11.58 -4.71
CA SER A 29 6.41 -12.88 -4.60
C SER A 29 7.49 -12.88 -3.52
N SER A 30 7.15 -12.29 -2.40
CA SER A 30 8.06 -12.14 -1.27
C SER A 30 7.58 -13.00 -0.12
N SER A 31 8.49 -13.31 0.81
CA SER A 31 8.06 -13.97 2.04
C SER A 31 7.32 -12.97 2.94
N LEU A 32 6.50 -13.51 3.82
CA LEU A 32 5.61 -12.70 4.64
C LEU A 32 6.36 -11.89 5.69
N ALA A 33 7.38 -12.47 6.32
CA ALA A 33 8.00 -11.85 7.48
C ALA A 33 8.59 -10.47 7.22
N PRO A 34 9.36 -10.25 6.13
CA PRO A 34 9.89 -8.90 5.91
C PRO A 34 8.80 -7.88 5.58
N ILE A 35 7.72 -8.31 4.95
CA ILE A 35 6.60 -7.41 4.67
C ILE A 35 5.92 -7.02 5.98
N GLN A 36 5.65 -8.02 6.83
CA GLN A 36 5.01 -7.76 8.13
C GLN A 36 5.87 -6.82 8.97
N LYS A 37 7.18 -7.02 8.94
CA LYS A 37 8.09 -6.17 9.70
C LYS A 37 7.99 -4.71 9.27
N GLN A 38 7.90 -4.46 7.97
CA GLN A 38 7.77 -3.10 7.47
C GLN A 38 6.43 -2.48 7.84
N LEU A 39 5.35 -3.26 7.73
CA LEU A 39 4.04 -2.78 8.13
C LEU A 39 4.03 -2.38 9.60
N ASP A 40 4.63 -3.20 10.46
CA ASP A 40 4.67 -2.91 11.88
C ASP A 40 5.47 -1.63 12.16
N LYS A 41 6.59 -1.46 11.48
CA LYS A 41 7.42 -0.27 11.67
C LYS A 41 6.68 0.99 11.20
N LEU A 42 6.01 0.91 10.08
CA LEU A 42 5.32 2.07 9.53
C LEU A 42 4.11 2.43 10.38
N GLU A 43 3.44 1.44 10.94
CA GLU A 43 2.35 1.71 11.86
C GLU A 43 2.87 2.35 13.15
N ALA A 44 3.96 1.82 13.69
CA ALA A 44 4.56 2.39 14.90
C ALA A 44 5.00 3.83 14.67
N GLY A 45 5.42 4.16 13.45
CA GLY A 45 5.82 5.52 13.12
C GLY A 45 4.67 6.44 12.77
N GLY A 46 3.44 5.96 12.81
CA GLY A 46 2.28 6.80 12.54
C GLY A 46 1.96 7.03 11.08
N ILE A 47 2.69 6.39 10.17
CA ILE A 47 2.44 6.54 8.74
C ILE A 47 1.24 5.70 8.32
N LEU A 48 1.12 4.50 8.88
CA LEU A 48 0.01 3.60 8.59
C LEU A 48 -0.87 3.43 9.81
N ALA A 49 -2.10 3.07 9.56
CA ALA A 49 -3.05 2.67 10.58
C ALA A 49 -3.61 1.32 10.18
N SER A 50 -4.09 0.56 11.15
CA SER A 50 -4.64 -0.76 10.84
C SER A 50 -5.92 -0.98 11.62
N ARG A 51 -6.74 -1.89 11.10
CA ARG A 51 -7.93 -2.36 11.79
C ARG A 51 -8.07 -3.85 11.53
N THR A 52 -8.72 -4.52 12.45
CA THR A 52 -9.01 -5.94 12.26
C THR A 52 -10.21 -6.09 11.36
N ALA A 53 -10.09 -6.92 10.36
CA ALA A 53 -11.17 -7.26 9.43
C ALA A 53 -11.26 -8.77 9.39
N GLY A 54 -12.21 -9.33 10.13
CA GLY A 54 -12.26 -10.77 10.31
C GLY A 54 -11.06 -11.24 11.10
N ARG A 55 -10.26 -12.13 10.51
CA ARG A 55 -9.06 -12.65 11.15
C ARG A 55 -7.79 -11.98 10.65
N THR A 56 -7.94 -10.98 9.82
CA THR A 56 -6.78 -10.31 9.23
C THR A 56 -6.71 -8.88 9.72
N ARG A 57 -5.52 -8.30 9.60
CA ARG A 57 -5.29 -6.90 9.92
C ARG A 57 -5.10 -6.14 8.61
N LEU A 58 -5.98 -5.20 8.38
CA LEU A 58 -6.01 -4.41 7.17
C LEU A 58 -5.30 -3.08 7.42
N TYR A 59 -4.35 -2.75 6.56
CA TYR A 59 -3.54 -1.54 6.72
C TYR A 59 -3.95 -0.50 5.69
N THR A 60 -3.97 0.76 6.13
CA THR A 60 -4.19 1.92 5.25
C THR A 60 -3.24 3.02 5.69
N PHE A 61 -3.15 4.07 4.88
CA PHE A 61 -2.44 5.25 5.35
C PHE A 61 -3.22 5.91 6.49
N ASN A 62 -2.47 6.42 7.46
CA ASN A 62 -3.07 7.13 8.59
C ASN A 62 -3.45 8.52 8.12
N PRO A 63 -4.74 8.88 8.13
CA PRO A 63 -5.15 10.21 7.66
C PRO A 63 -4.63 11.35 8.51
N ARG A 64 -4.11 11.05 9.70
CA ARG A 64 -3.54 12.08 10.58
C ARG A 64 -2.05 12.24 10.40
N TYR A 65 -1.42 11.45 9.53
CA TYR A 65 0.01 11.61 9.31
C TYR A 65 0.27 12.97 8.65
N PRO A 66 1.09 13.83 9.28
CA PRO A 66 1.20 15.22 8.81
C PRO A 66 1.76 15.39 7.41
N LEU A 67 2.54 14.43 6.94
CA LEU A 67 3.14 14.52 5.61
C LEU A 67 2.46 13.61 4.60
N LEU A 68 1.20 13.23 4.85
CA LEU A 68 0.52 12.27 4.01
C LEU A 68 0.38 12.76 2.57
N THR A 69 0.02 14.02 2.37
CA THR A 69 -0.14 14.58 1.03
C THR A 69 1.18 14.52 0.25
N GLU A 70 2.25 14.92 0.91
CA GLU A 70 3.58 14.90 0.28
C GLU A 70 4.03 13.48 -0.02
N LEU A 71 3.79 12.57 0.93
CA LEU A 71 4.17 11.18 0.72
C LEU A 71 3.37 10.57 -0.43
N SER A 72 2.08 10.81 -0.49
CA SER A 72 1.25 10.32 -1.59
C SER A 72 1.75 10.83 -2.94
N ALA A 73 2.11 12.11 -3.01
CA ALA A 73 2.63 12.68 -4.24
C ALA A 73 3.93 12.00 -4.66
N LEU A 74 4.81 11.75 -3.68
CA LEU A 74 6.06 11.06 -3.95
C LEU A 74 5.82 9.65 -4.47
N LEU A 75 4.88 8.93 -3.87
CA LEU A 75 4.59 7.57 -4.28
C LEU A 75 3.94 7.52 -5.66
N GLU A 76 3.08 8.46 -5.98
CA GLU A 76 2.52 8.56 -7.32
C GLU A 76 3.62 8.77 -8.34
N LYS A 77 4.57 9.65 -8.01
CA LYS A 77 5.70 9.88 -8.91
C LYS A 77 6.55 8.63 -9.05
N THR A 78 6.78 7.92 -7.95
CA THR A 78 7.55 6.68 -7.98
C THR A 78 6.91 5.66 -8.91
N ILE A 79 5.60 5.49 -8.81
CA ILE A 79 4.88 4.55 -9.66
C ILE A 79 5.04 4.91 -11.13
N SER A 80 5.08 6.20 -11.43
CA SER A 80 5.19 6.64 -12.83
C SER A 80 6.49 6.20 -13.49
N PHE A 81 7.49 5.81 -12.71
CA PHE A 81 8.75 5.30 -13.24
C PHE A 81 8.79 3.79 -13.38
N TYR A 82 7.76 3.10 -12.91
CA TYR A 82 7.68 1.64 -13.05
C TYR A 82 7.29 1.31 -14.48
N ASP A 83 7.58 0.07 -14.90
CA ASP A 83 7.12 -0.33 -16.22
C ASP A 83 5.59 -0.44 -16.24
N GLU A 84 5.06 -0.44 -17.44
CA GLU A 84 3.61 -0.36 -17.61
C GLU A 84 2.91 -1.58 -17.05
N GLU A 85 3.53 -2.74 -17.20
CA GLU A 85 2.91 -3.97 -16.68
C GLU A 85 2.73 -3.91 -15.17
N LEU A 86 3.74 -3.46 -14.45
CA LEU A 86 3.67 -3.35 -13.00
C LEU A 86 2.65 -2.30 -12.58
N GLN A 87 2.62 -1.18 -13.29
CA GLN A 87 1.61 -0.15 -13.01
C GLN A 87 0.20 -0.71 -13.16
N GLN A 88 -0.05 -1.45 -14.21
CA GLN A 88 -1.37 -2.01 -14.44
C GLN A 88 -1.73 -3.04 -13.38
N ARG A 89 -0.78 -3.88 -12.98
CA ARG A 89 -1.03 -4.85 -11.93
C ARG A 89 -1.38 -4.19 -10.61
N LEU A 90 -0.70 -3.10 -10.28
CA LEU A 90 -0.98 -2.38 -9.05
C LEU A 90 -2.38 -1.78 -9.04
N LEU A 91 -2.83 -1.28 -10.18
CA LEU A 91 -4.10 -0.56 -10.25
C LEU A 91 -5.30 -1.46 -10.56
N LEU A 92 -5.04 -2.63 -11.12
CA LEU A 92 -6.09 -3.47 -11.67
C LEU A 92 -7.09 -3.96 -10.65
N ASN A 93 -6.61 -4.36 -9.47
CA ASN A 93 -7.45 -4.94 -8.44
C ASN A 93 -7.63 -4.00 -7.28
N ARG A 94 -7.93 -2.73 -7.57
CA ARG A 94 -8.16 -1.75 -6.53
C ARG A 94 -9.31 -2.18 -5.66
N ARG A 95 -9.10 -2.11 -4.37
CA ARG A 95 -10.10 -2.49 -3.40
C ARG A 95 -11.15 -1.42 -3.17
N ARG A 96 -10.81 -0.15 -3.44
CA ARG A 96 -11.71 0.93 -3.25
C ARG A 96 -12.92 0.81 -4.12
N PRO A 97 -14.10 1.12 -3.61
CA PRO A 97 -15.30 1.15 -4.46
C PRO A 97 -15.13 2.16 -5.57
N ARG A 98 -15.67 1.88 -6.60
CA ARG A 98 -15.53 2.72 -7.70
C ARG A 98 -16.68 3.52 -7.87
N ARG A 99 -16.61 3.89 -7.66
CA ARG A 99 -17.42 4.38 -7.85
C ARG A 99 -18.02 4.41 -8.64
N ARG A 100 -18.06 3.98 -8.66
CA ARG A 100 -18.51 3.71 -9.19
C ARG A 100 -18.96 3.98 -9.95
N GLY A 101 -18.85 4.04 -10.27
CA GLY A 101 -19.04 4.11 -10.92
C GLY A 101 -19.18 4.39 -11.73
N LYS A 102 -19.00 4.57 -11.88
CA LYS A 102 -18.98 4.74 -12.55
C LYS A 102 -18.92 4.71 -13.38
N PRO A 103 -19.13 4.74 -13.71
CA PRO A 103 -19.16 4.55 -14.46
C PRO A 103 -18.94 4.73 -15.08
N LEU A 104 -18.78 4.66 -15.30
CA LEU A 104 -18.50 4.65 -15.81
C LEU A 104 -18.46 4.79 -16.11
#